data_078a1eb68898445313f03dadd3091f67
#
_entry.id   078a1eb68898445313f03dadd3091f67
#
_cell.length_a   1.000
_cell.length_b   1.000
_cell.length_c   1.000
_cell.angle_alpha   90.00
_cell.angle_beta   90.00
_cell.angle_gamma   90.00
#
_symmetry.space_group_name_H-M   'P 1'
#
loop_
_entity.id
_entity.type
_entity.pdbx_description
1 polymer ?
#
loop_
_entity_poly.entity_id
_entity_poly.type
_entity_poly.pdbx_seq_one_letter_code
_entity_poly.pdbx_strand_id
1 'polypeptide(L)'
;YRKVILPMLVIRRFDAVLELKHDEVVAAKKKFEKDGVTVDIDPALCGIAGQAFVNKSDFTLRDLKFRTNQQQLRKDFIDYLDGFSKNVQEIINKFHFRDQIPRLSEQDRLGLLIEKFVDPSINLSNKPVLNEDGSEKLEALDNHTMGTLFEEVIRMFNEQTNVTDAGRHFTPRDIIELMADLAFIPIQDKIQSTTYRIYDGACGTGGMLTVGESCIQNLAERRGKKVSINLFGQENFDETYAIACADMLLKG
;
A
#
# COMPACT_ATOMS: atom_id res chain seq x y z
N TYR A 1 -19.11 3.31 2.95
CA TYR A 1 -18.11 2.30 3.38
C TYR A 1 -16.85 2.33 2.53
N ARG A 2 -16.94 2.34 1.18
CA ARG A 2 -15.79 2.30 0.26
C ARG A 2 -14.76 3.41 0.58
N LYS A 3 -15.20 4.66 0.74
CA LYS A 3 -14.34 5.82 1.08
C LYS A 3 -13.69 5.76 2.48
N VAL A 4 -13.97 4.74 3.26
CA VAL A 4 -13.42 4.53 4.61
C VAL A 4 -12.59 3.26 4.67
N ILE A 5 -13.13 2.14 4.19
CA ILE A 5 -12.49 0.82 4.34
C ILE A 5 -11.25 0.69 3.45
N LEU A 6 -11.34 1.09 2.17
CA LEU A 6 -10.20 1.00 1.24
C LEU A 6 -8.98 1.82 1.71
N PRO A 7 -9.13 3.13 2.02
CA PRO A 7 -7.99 3.90 2.52
C PRO A 7 -7.46 3.37 3.85
N MET A 8 -8.32 2.91 4.76
CA MET A 8 -7.85 2.30 6.01
C MET A 8 -7.08 1.01 5.78
N LEU A 9 -7.45 0.20 4.80
CA LEU A 9 -6.72 -1.00 4.42
C LEU A 9 -5.31 -0.65 3.91
N VAL A 10 -5.21 0.37 3.05
CA VAL A 10 -3.93 0.88 2.54
C VAL A 10 -3.07 1.44 3.68
N ILE A 11 -3.65 2.30 4.51
CA ILE A 11 -2.95 2.90 5.66
C ILE A 11 -2.45 1.81 6.62
N ARG A 12 -3.28 0.83 6.94
CA ARG A 12 -2.88 -0.27 7.84
C ARG A 12 -1.79 -1.14 7.23
N ARG A 13 -1.80 -1.36 5.90
CA ARG A 13 -0.70 -2.06 5.21
C ARG A 13 0.60 -1.28 5.33
N PHE A 14 0.61 0.03 5.06
CA PHE A 14 1.79 0.87 5.24
C PHE A 14 2.30 0.84 6.68
N ASP A 15 1.40 1.01 7.65
CA ASP A 15 1.71 0.95 9.09
C ASP A 15 2.35 -0.41 9.46
N ALA A 16 1.76 -1.52 9.02
CA ALA A 16 2.26 -2.86 9.31
C ALA A 16 3.66 -3.15 8.74
N VAL A 17 3.96 -2.61 7.56
CA VAL A 17 5.27 -2.76 6.93
C VAL A 17 6.34 -1.92 7.64
N LEU A 18 5.96 -0.75 8.16
CA LEU A 18 6.86 0.16 8.87
C LEU A 18 7.04 -0.17 10.36
N GLU A 19 6.12 -0.94 10.96
CA GLU A 19 6.00 -1.14 12.42
C GLU A 19 7.33 -1.54 13.07
N LEU A 20 8.11 -2.43 12.45
CA LEU A 20 9.37 -2.91 13.01
C LEU A 20 10.49 -1.86 13.06
N LYS A 21 10.39 -0.82 12.25
CA LYS A 21 11.40 0.24 12.14
C LYS A 21 10.93 1.60 12.67
N HIS A 22 9.71 1.63 13.19
CA HIS A 22 9.08 2.86 13.65
C HIS A 22 9.94 3.59 14.70
N ASP A 23 10.38 2.91 15.74
CA ASP A 23 11.16 3.52 16.83
C ASP A 23 12.50 4.07 16.34
N GLU A 24 13.18 3.35 15.42
CA GLU A 24 14.44 3.81 14.81
C GLU A 24 14.21 5.08 13.99
N VAL A 25 13.11 5.15 13.25
CA VAL A 25 12.73 6.33 12.43
C VAL A 25 12.44 7.53 13.32
N VAL A 26 11.64 7.34 14.39
CA VAL A 26 11.29 8.42 15.33
C VAL A 26 12.54 8.94 16.08
N ALA A 27 13.42 8.04 16.49
CA ALA A 27 14.67 8.43 17.13
C ALA A 27 15.58 9.24 16.18
N ALA A 28 15.69 8.82 14.93
CA ALA A 28 16.46 9.55 13.91
C ALA A 28 15.83 10.92 13.60
N LYS A 29 14.50 11.01 13.47
CA LYS A 29 13.79 12.29 13.32
C LYS A 29 14.16 13.26 14.45
N LYS A 30 14.03 12.82 15.71
CA LYS A 30 14.36 13.65 16.88
C LYS A 30 15.83 14.10 16.90
N LYS A 31 16.74 13.27 16.40
CA LYS A 31 18.14 13.64 16.24
C LYS A 31 18.31 14.73 15.18
N PHE A 32 17.72 14.58 14.00
CA PHE A 32 17.77 15.61 12.95
C PHE A 32 17.17 16.95 13.42
N GLU A 33 16.06 16.92 14.15
CA GLU A 33 15.46 18.12 14.74
C GLU A 33 16.40 18.82 15.75
N LYS A 34 17.06 18.02 16.62
CA LYS A 34 18.04 18.53 17.59
C LYS A 34 19.28 19.11 16.91
N ASP A 35 19.74 18.51 15.83
CA ASP A 35 20.88 18.93 15.05
C ASP A 35 20.56 20.13 14.13
N GLY A 36 19.32 20.63 14.13
CA GLY A 36 18.86 21.78 13.37
C GLY A 36 18.82 21.54 11.85
N VAL A 37 18.64 20.30 11.42
CA VAL A 37 18.55 19.95 9.99
C VAL A 37 17.28 20.52 9.40
N THR A 38 17.41 21.40 8.39
CA THR A 38 16.28 22.09 7.72
C THR A 38 15.93 21.54 6.33
N VAL A 39 16.70 20.57 5.83
CA VAL A 39 16.45 19.91 4.55
C VAL A 39 15.40 18.82 4.68
N ASP A 40 14.87 18.37 3.55
CA ASP A 40 13.92 17.23 3.51
C ASP A 40 14.63 15.96 4.04
N ILE A 41 14.18 15.48 5.20
CA ILE A 41 14.75 14.30 5.87
C ILE A 41 14.09 12.99 5.41
N ASP A 42 13.02 13.03 4.62
CA ASP A 42 12.28 11.83 4.17
C ASP A 42 13.19 10.81 3.47
N PRO A 43 14.12 11.19 2.56
CA PRO A 43 15.01 10.21 1.93
C PRO A 43 15.91 9.45 2.92
N ALA A 44 16.43 10.16 3.95
CA ALA A 44 17.26 9.54 4.98
C ALA A 44 16.44 8.59 5.87
N LEU A 45 15.23 9.00 6.26
CA LEU A 45 14.33 8.19 7.07
C LEU A 45 13.79 6.98 6.29
N CYS A 46 13.52 7.11 4.99
CA CYS A 46 13.17 6.00 4.10
C CYS A 46 14.30 4.96 4.05
N GLY A 47 15.57 5.40 4.03
CA GLY A 47 16.73 4.50 4.13
C GLY A 47 16.75 3.70 5.43
N ILE A 48 16.40 4.32 6.57
CA ILE A 48 16.29 3.65 7.88
C ILE A 48 15.11 2.67 7.89
N ALA A 49 13.96 3.08 7.36
CA ALA A 49 12.78 2.24 7.25
C ALA A 49 12.97 1.05 6.29
N GLY A 50 13.93 1.14 5.36
CA GLY A 50 14.15 0.17 4.29
C GLY A 50 12.98 0.10 3.30
N GLN A 51 12.27 1.23 3.13
CA GLN A 51 11.09 1.36 2.27
C GLN A 51 11.18 2.68 1.49
N ALA A 52 10.48 2.76 0.35
CA ALA A 52 10.36 4.00 -0.43
C ALA A 52 9.43 5.05 0.23
N PHE A 53 8.95 4.79 1.44
CA PHE A 53 8.06 5.64 2.22
C PHE A 53 8.34 5.48 3.71
N VAL A 54 7.87 6.43 4.51
CA VAL A 54 8.08 6.46 5.96
C VAL A 54 6.91 7.11 6.67
N ASN A 55 6.71 6.80 7.95
CA ASN A 55 5.86 7.56 8.86
C ASN A 55 6.71 8.13 10.01
N LYS A 56 6.65 9.45 10.18
CA LYS A 56 7.41 10.23 11.17
C LYS A 56 6.58 10.59 12.41
N SER A 57 5.36 10.08 12.54
CA SER A 57 4.53 10.36 13.72
C SER A 57 5.14 9.73 14.96
N ASP A 58 4.83 10.29 16.13
CA ASP A 58 5.28 9.73 17.41
C ASP A 58 4.46 8.48 17.83
N PHE A 59 3.44 8.10 17.04
CA PHE A 59 2.58 6.95 17.31
C PHE A 59 2.38 6.07 16.07
N THR A 60 2.19 4.80 16.32
CA THR A 60 1.67 3.82 15.36
C THR A 60 0.14 3.83 15.37
N LEU A 61 -0.48 3.17 14.39
CA LEU A 61 -1.93 3.00 14.39
C LEU A 61 -2.43 2.19 15.62
N ARG A 62 -1.60 1.30 16.17
CA ARG A 62 -1.91 0.52 17.39
C ARG A 62 -1.97 1.39 18.63
N ASP A 63 -1.11 2.39 18.75
CA ASP A 63 -1.09 3.30 19.90
C ASP A 63 -2.37 4.13 19.97
N LEU A 64 -2.95 4.46 18.83
CA LEU A 64 -4.18 5.22 18.74
C LEU A 64 -5.41 4.46 19.25
N LYS A 65 -5.38 3.12 19.26
CA LYS A 65 -6.44 2.28 19.83
C LYS A 65 -6.74 2.61 21.29
N PHE A 66 -5.75 3.03 22.06
CA PHE A 66 -5.87 3.27 23.50
C PHE A 66 -6.36 4.69 23.84
N ARG A 67 -6.65 5.53 22.84
CA ARG A 67 -7.18 6.88 23.06
C ARG A 67 -8.67 6.83 23.38
N THR A 68 -9.06 7.22 24.58
CA THR A 68 -10.47 7.22 25.04
C THR A 68 -11.19 8.53 24.70
N ASN A 69 -10.47 9.65 24.62
CA ASN A 69 -11.05 10.94 24.27
C ASN A 69 -11.13 11.09 22.73
N GLN A 70 -12.36 11.25 22.21
CA GLN A 70 -12.61 11.34 20.76
C GLN A 70 -11.96 12.55 20.09
N GLN A 71 -11.91 13.70 20.76
CA GLN A 71 -11.28 14.89 20.20
C GLN A 71 -9.75 14.69 20.10
N GLN A 72 -9.15 14.13 21.16
CA GLN A 72 -7.72 13.80 21.14
C GLN A 72 -7.42 12.72 20.12
N LEU A 73 -8.24 11.66 20.03
CA LEU A 73 -8.11 10.61 19.03
C LEU A 73 -8.13 11.17 17.61
N ARG A 74 -9.10 12.06 17.32
CA ARG A 74 -9.19 12.73 16.01
C ARG A 74 -7.93 13.52 15.69
N LYS A 75 -7.42 14.29 16.65
CA LYS A 75 -6.21 15.08 16.48
C LYS A 75 -5.01 14.16 16.23
N ASP A 76 -4.77 13.19 17.12
CA ASP A 76 -3.64 12.27 17.03
C ASP A 76 -3.68 11.44 15.74
N PHE A 77 -4.88 11.08 15.25
CA PHE A 77 -5.03 10.37 14.00
C PHE A 77 -4.69 11.25 12.78
N ILE A 78 -5.06 12.54 12.81
CA ILE A 78 -4.66 13.49 11.75
C ILE A 78 -3.13 13.68 11.79
N ASP A 79 -2.54 13.89 12.97
CA ASP A 79 -1.09 14.03 13.15
C ASP A 79 -0.35 12.75 12.68
N TYR A 80 -0.93 11.56 12.94
CA TYR A 80 -0.43 10.29 12.43
C TYR A 80 -0.44 10.24 10.88
N LEU A 81 -1.53 10.67 10.23
CA LEU A 81 -1.61 10.71 8.77
C LEU A 81 -0.64 11.74 8.18
N ASP A 82 -0.43 12.87 8.86
CA ASP A 82 0.53 13.91 8.46
C ASP A 82 1.99 13.47 8.64
N GLY A 83 2.22 12.47 9.48
CA GLY A 83 3.53 11.86 9.68
C GLY A 83 4.04 11.07 8.48
N PHE A 84 3.18 10.64 7.57
CA PHE A 84 3.62 9.94 6.37
C PHE A 84 4.42 10.83 5.41
N SER A 85 5.34 10.22 4.66
CA SER A 85 6.05 10.87 3.55
C SER A 85 5.09 11.35 2.46
N LYS A 86 5.53 12.33 1.66
CA LYS A 86 4.68 13.04 0.68
C LYS A 86 3.99 12.12 -0.31
N ASN A 87 4.65 11.07 -0.78
CA ASN A 87 4.08 10.08 -1.69
C ASN A 87 2.89 9.34 -1.08
N VAL A 88 2.96 8.94 0.19
CA VAL A 88 1.84 8.30 0.90
C VAL A 88 0.72 9.31 1.19
N GLN A 89 1.07 10.53 1.56
CA GLN A 89 0.06 11.59 1.77
C GLN A 89 -0.73 11.88 0.48
N GLU A 90 -0.08 11.87 -0.69
CA GLU A 90 -0.76 12.01 -1.97
C GLU A 90 -1.77 10.88 -2.19
N ILE A 91 -1.39 9.63 -1.92
CA ILE A 91 -2.29 8.47 -1.98
C ILE A 91 -3.50 8.65 -1.06
N ILE A 92 -3.28 9.04 0.20
CA ILE A 92 -4.35 9.28 1.19
C ILE A 92 -5.30 10.37 0.73
N ASN A 93 -4.77 11.46 0.15
CA ASN A 93 -5.56 12.58 -0.36
C ASN A 93 -6.43 12.17 -1.56
N LYS A 94 -5.93 11.32 -2.46
CA LYS A 94 -6.69 10.79 -3.59
C LYS A 94 -7.89 9.93 -3.17
N PHE A 95 -7.83 9.30 -2.02
CA PHE A 95 -8.98 8.60 -1.42
C PHE A 95 -10.04 9.53 -0.83
N HIS A 96 -9.74 10.83 -0.66
CA HIS A 96 -10.60 11.78 0.08
C HIS A 96 -10.96 11.28 1.49
N PHE A 97 -10.04 10.54 2.12
CA PHE A 97 -10.30 9.91 3.40
C PHE A 97 -10.37 10.93 4.55
N ARG A 98 -9.56 11.99 4.47
CA ARG A 98 -9.57 13.07 5.48
C ARG A 98 -10.95 13.71 5.65
N ASP A 99 -11.74 13.78 4.57
CA ASP A 99 -13.11 14.33 4.58
C ASP A 99 -14.08 13.45 5.41
N GLN A 100 -13.76 12.19 5.63
CA GLN A 100 -14.58 11.26 6.41
C GLN A 100 -14.28 11.30 7.92
N ILE A 101 -13.08 11.76 8.31
CA ILE A 101 -12.62 11.75 9.71
C ILE A 101 -13.55 12.56 10.64
N PRO A 102 -13.99 13.78 10.32
CA PRO A 102 -14.91 14.53 11.16
C PRO A 102 -16.18 13.75 11.48
N ARG A 103 -16.82 13.20 10.46
CA ARG A 103 -18.05 12.41 10.59
C ARG A 103 -17.86 11.14 11.42
N LEU A 104 -16.74 10.43 11.22
CA LEU A 104 -16.41 9.23 12.00
C LEU A 104 -16.19 9.57 13.49
N SER A 105 -15.54 10.70 13.78
CA SER A 105 -15.33 11.18 15.13
C SER A 105 -16.62 11.63 15.81
N GLU A 106 -17.48 12.39 15.12
CA GLU A 106 -18.79 12.86 15.64
C GLU A 106 -19.75 11.70 15.96
N GLN A 107 -19.60 10.57 15.28
CA GLN A 107 -20.40 9.36 15.48
C GLN A 107 -19.73 8.33 16.41
N ASP A 108 -18.66 8.71 17.10
CA ASP A 108 -17.85 7.80 17.96
C ASP A 108 -17.37 6.51 17.25
N ARG A 109 -17.21 6.58 15.91
CA ARG A 109 -16.84 5.42 15.08
C ARG A 109 -15.36 5.35 14.72
N LEU A 110 -14.61 6.44 14.90
CA LEU A 110 -13.20 6.47 14.53
C LEU A 110 -12.38 5.47 15.35
N GLY A 111 -12.59 5.42 16.67
CA GLY A 111 -11.92 4.46 17.56
C GLY A 111 -12.26 3.01 17.22
N LEU A 112 -13.55 2.73 16.98
CA LEU A 112 -13.99 1.39 16.56
C LEU A 112 -13.39 0.96 15.22
N LEU A 113 -13.26 1.90 14.28
CA LEU A 113 -12.63 1.63 12.98
C LEU A 113 -11.16 1.24 13.18
N ILE A 114 -10.39 2.05 13.93
CA ILE A 114 -8.98 1.77 14.22
C ILE A 114 -8.86 0.42 14.92
N GLU A 115 -9.65 0.16 15.95
CA GLU A 115 -9.65 -1.10 16.70
C GLU A 115 -9.81 -2.32 15.78
N LYS A 116 -10.73 -2.27 14.83
CA LYS A 116 -10.95 -3.35 13.87
C LYS A 116 -9.76 -3.58 12.93
N PHE A 117 -9.09 -2.52 12.50
CA PHE A 117 -7.93 -2.64 11.61
C PHE A 117 -6.63 -3.05 12.30
N VAL A 118 -6.53 -2.85 13.64
CA VAL A 118 -5.38 -3.31 14.45
C VAL A 118 -5.70 -4.56 15.25
N ASP A 119 -6.75 -5.29 14.89
CA ASP A 119 -7.11 -6.55 15.54
C ASP A 119 -5.95 -7.55 15.44
N PRO A 120 -5.54 -8.19 16.56
CA PRO A 120 -4.42 -9.13 16.56
C PRO A 120 -4.62 -10.39 15.71
N SER A 121 -5.84 -10.65 15.27
CA SER A 121 -6.16 -11.77 14.35
C SER A 121 -5.87 -11.45 12.88
N ILE A 122 -5.53 -10.18 12.56
CA ILE A 122 -5.28 -9.71 11.19
C ILE A 122 -3.80 -9.34 11.06
N ASN A 123 -3.09 -10.05 10.17
CA ASN A 123 -1.72 -9.71 9.81
C ASN A 123 -1.68 -9.11 8.39
N LEU A 124 -1.43 -7.81 8.30
CA LEU A 124 -1.18 -7.13 7.03
C LEU A 124 0.32 -6.81 6.83
N SER A 125 1.21 -7.43 7.60
CA SER A 125 2.65 -7.29 7.45
C SER A 125 3.19 -8.27 6.40
N ASN A 126 4.34 -7.94 5.81
CA ASN A 126 5.12 -8.83 4.98
C ASN A 126 5.99 -9.82 5.79
N LYS A 127 5.77 -9.88 7.10
CA LYS A 127 6.41 -10.84 8.02
C LYS A 127 5.36 -11.60 8.80
N PRO A 128 5.62 -12.88 9.11
CA PRO A 128 4.70 -13.65 9.93
C PRO A 128 4.64 -13.13 11.36
N VAL A 129 3.51 -13.34 12.03
CA VAL A 129 3.40 -13.18 13.47
C VAL A 129 3.72 -14.54 14.12
N LEU A 130 4.64 -14.55 15.07
CA LEU A 130 5.07 -15.77 15.74
C LEU A 130 4.42 -15.90 17.11
N ASN A 131 4.21 -17.15 17.57
CA ASN A 131 3.90 -17.50 18.94
C ASN A 131 5.16 -17.40 19.83
N GLU A 132 4.99 -17.50 21.13
CA GLU A 132 6.11 -17.49 22.11
C GLU A 132 7.11 -18.64 21.89
N ASP A 133 6.64 -19.76 21.35
CA ASP A 133 7.47 -20.92 21.01
C ASP A 133 8.19 -20.81 19.67
N GLY A 134 8.02 -19.69 18.95
CA GLY A 134 8.60 -19.44 17.63
C GLY A 134 7.83 -20.06 16.47
N SER A 135 6.74 -20.76 16.71
CA SER A 135 5.85 -21.26 15.65
C SER A 135 5.06 -20.11 15.03
N GLU A 136 4.65 -20.27 13.76
CA GLU A 136 3.88 -19.26 13.05
C GLU A 136 2.44 -19.21 13.57
N LYS A 137 2.01 -18.02 14.01
CA LYS A 137 0.64 -17.74 14.45
C LYS A 137 -0.23 -17.20 13.32
N LEU A 138 0.32 -16.28 12.55
CA LEU A 138 -0.33 -15.69 11.37
C LEU A 138 0.69 -15.59 10.26
N GLU A 139 0.30 -16.02 9.07
CA GLU A 139 1.12 -15.95 7.86
C GLU A 139 1.49 -14.52 7.48
N ALA A 140 2.64 -14.38 6.84
CA ALA A 140 3.02 -13.14 6.20
C ALA A 140 2.12 -12.88 4.98
N LEU A 141 1.71 -11.64 4.80
CA LEU A 141 0.99 -11.22 3.62
C LEU A 141 1.96 -10.58 2.63
N ASP A 142 2.32 -11.30 1.58
CA ASP A 142 3.18 -10.75 0.54
C ASP A 142 2.47 -9.69 -0.32
N ASN A 143 3.22 -8.98 -1.16
CA ASN A 143 2.67 -7.90 -1.97
C ASN A 143 1.73 -8.40 -3.07
N HIS A 144 1.95 -9.62 -3.59
CA HIS A 144 1.08 -10.22 -4.59
C HIS A 144 -0.30 -10.54 -3.99
N THR A 145 -0.31 -11.21 -2.83
CA THR A 145 -1.54 -11.55 -2.09
C THR A 145 -2.26 -10.27 -1.62
N MET A 146 -1.51 -9.23 -1.22
CA MET A 146 -2.11 -7.93 -0.88
C MET A 146 -2.81 -7.28 -2.08
N GLY A 147 -2.22 -7.34 -3.27
CA GLY A 147 -2.87 -6.89 -4.50
C GLY A 147 -4.19 -7.62 -4.75
N THR A 148 -4.19 -8.94 -4.66
CA THR A 148 -5.41 -9.76 -4.80
C THR A 148 -6.49 -9.38 -3.75
N LEU A 149 -6.07 -9.09 -2.52
CA LEU A 149 -6.97 -8.65 -1.46
C LEU A 149 -7.62 -7.29 -1.77
N PHE A 150 -6.87 -6.33 -2.29
CA PHE A 150 -7.44 -5.06 -2.76
C PHE A 150 -8.49 -5.27 -3.84
N GLU A 151 -8.18 -6.11 -4.81
CA GLU A 151 -9.07 -6.47 -5.90
C GLU A 151 -10.38 -7.07 -5.39
N GLU A 152 -10.28 -8.02 -4.48
CA GLU A 152 -11.43 -8.68 -3.89
C GLU A 152 -12.31 -7.71 -3.08
N VAL A 153 -11.69 -6.84 -2.27
CA VAL A 153 -12.43 -5.81 -1.52
C VAL A 153 -13.17 -4.86 -2.46
N ILE A 154 -12.54 -4.43 -3.57
CA ILE A 154 -13.21 -3.58 -4.58
C ILE A 154 -14.37 -4.34 -5.24
N ARG A 155 -14.18 -5.61 -5.61
CA ARG A 155 -15.22 -6.47 -6.19
C ARG A 155 -16.43 -6.56 -5.26
N MET A 156 -16.22 -6.87 -3.98
CA MET A 156 -17.27 -6.94 -2.98
C MET A 156 -18.07 -5.62 -2.86
N PHE A 157 -17.38 -4.48 -2.88
CA PHE A 157 -18.06 -3.18 -2.85
C PHE A 157 -18.88 -2.90 -4.11
N ASN A 158 -18.38 -3.26 -5.28
CA ASN A 158 -19.10 -3.07 -6.54
C ASN A 158 -20.37 -3.94 -6.59
N GLU A 159 -20.29 -5.18 -6.14
CA GLU A 159 -21.44 -6.09 -6.06
C GLU A 159 -22.53 -5.60 -5.10
N GLN A 160 -22.14 -5.08 -3.92
CA GLN A 160 -23.10 -4.59 -2.93
C GLN A 160 -23.83 -3.31 -3.37
N THR A 161 -23.23 -2.51 -4.24
CA THR A 161 -23.81 -1.22 -4.63
C THR A 161 -24.68 -1.29 -5.88
N ASN A 162 -24.81 -2.45 -6.55
CA ASN A 162 -25.50 -2.62 -7.84
C ASN A 162 -25.08 -1.56 -8.88
N VAL A 163 -23.87 -1.05 -8.75
CA VAL A 163 -23.36 -0.02 -9.65
C VAL A 163 -22.93 -0.70 -10.94
N THR A 164 -23.78 -0.59 -11.95
CA THR A 164 -23.48 -0.93 -13.34
C THR A 164 -22.58 0.13 -14.00
N ASP A 165 -21.63 0.68 -13.27
CA ASP A 165 -20.62 1.58 -13.84
C ASP A 165 -19.70 0.74 -14.74
N ALA A 166 -20.10 0.65 -16.00
CA ALA A 166 -19.30 0.09 -17.08
C ALA A 166 -17.93 0.84 -17.10
N GLY A 167 -16.85 0.15 -16.77
CA GLY A 167 -15.50 0.74 -16.70
C GLY A 167 -14.85 0.68 -15.31
N ARG A 168 -15.58 0.31 -14.25
CA ARG A 168 -15.02 0.04 -12.92
C ARG A 168 -14.89 -1.46 -12.65
N HIS A 169 -15.02 -2.28 -13.68
CA HIS A 169 -14.86 -3.72 -13.56
C HIS A 169 -13.36 -4.04 -13.51
N PHE A 170 -13.05 -4.84 -12.55
CA PHE A 170 -11.73 -5.39 -12.30
C PHE A 170 -11.48 -6.55 -13.28
N THR A 171 -10.32 -6.58 -13.91
CA THR A 171 -9.93 -7.71 -14.74
C THR A 171 -9.43 -8.84 -13.84
N PRO A 172 -10.04 -10.03 -13.87
CA PRO A 172 -9.58 -11.17 -13.08
C PRO A 172 -8.11 -11.50 -13.35
N ARG A 173 -7.39 -11.91 -12.32
CA ARG A 173 -5.93 -12.07 -12.37
C ARG A 173 -5.47 -13.16 -13.35
N ASP A 174 -6.21 -14.24 -13.45
CA ASP A 174 -6.00 -15.31 -14.42
C ASP A 174 -6.09 -14.81 -15.88
N ILE A 175 -6.99 -13.87 -16.14
CA ILE A 175 -7.11 -13.21 -17.45
C ILE A 175 -5.90 -12.28 -17.68
N ILE A 176 -5.47 -11.56 -16.66
CA ILE A 176 -4.27 -10.68 -16.75
C ILE A 176 -3.02 -11.54 -17.03
N GLU A 177 -2.87 -12.66 -16.34
CA GLU A 177 -1.77 -13.60 -16.56
C GLU A 177 -1.78 -14.15 -17.99
N LEU A 178 -2.94 -14.59 -18.48
CA LEU A 178 -3.09 -15.04 -19.86
C LEU A 178 -2.72 -13.93 -20.86
N MET A 179 -3.15 -12.69 -20.62
CA MET A 179 -2.83 -11.54 -21.48
C MET A 179 -1.32 -11.25 -21.48
N ALA A 180 -0.66 -11.31 -20.32
CA ALA A 180 0.77 -11.13 -20.19
C ALA A 180 1.54 -12.24 -20.93
N ASP A 181 1.13 -13.50 -20.78
CA ASP A 181 1.72 -14.65 -21.46
C ASP A 181 1.58 -14.52 -23.00
N LEU A 182 0.39 -14.17 -23.49
CA LEU A 182 0.17 -13.94 -24.92
C LEU A 182 1.00 -12.78 -25.49
N ALA A 183 1.27 -11.75 -24.68
CA ALA A 183 2.07 -10.62 -25.10
C ALA A 183 3.58 -10.92 -25.10
N PHE A 184 4.10 -11.63 -24.09
CA PHE A 184 5.53 -11.72 -23.85
C PHE A 184 6.15 -13.06 -24.25
N ILE A 185 5.44 -14.20 -24.16
CA ILE A 185 5.99 -15.52 -24.55
C ILE A 185 6.40 -15.53 -26.03
N PRO A 186 5.63 -14.96 -26.99
CA PRO A 186 6.03 -14.98 -28.39
C PRO A 186 7.32 -14.21 -28.70
N ILE A 187 7.70 -13.28 -27.83
CA ILE A 187 8.90 -12.44 -28.02
C ILE A 187 10.04 -12.80 -27.06
N GLN A 188 9.87 -13.85 -26.27
CA GLN A 188 10.82 -14.25 -25.22
C GLN A 188 12.26 -14.42 -25.71
N ASP A 189 12.47 -14.87 -26.96
CA ASP A 189 13.80 -15.04 -27.56
C ASP A 189 14.50 -13.71 -27.86
N LYS A 190 13.74 -12.61 -27.88
CA LYS A 190 14.25 -11.25 -28.11
C LYS A 190 14.62 -10.54 -26.81
N ILE A 191 14.34 -11.13 -25.64
CA ILE A 191 14.66 -10.54 -24.35
C ILE A 191 16.18 -10.44 -24.17
N GLN A 192 16.66 -9.22 -23.92
CA GLN A 192 18.07 -8.87 -23.70
C GLN A 192 18.29 -8.42 -22.25
N SER A 193 19.53 -8.49 -21.79
CA SER A 193 19.93 -7.86 -20.50
C SER A 193 19.97 -6.34 -20.64
N THR A 194 18.84 -5.69 -20.36
CA THR A 194 18.64 -4.25 -20.51
C THR A 194 17.51 -3.76 -19.62
N THR A 195 17.23 -2.44 -19.66
CA THR A 195 16.08 -1.85 -19.01
C THR A 195 14.89 -1.81 -19.95
N TYR A 196 13.77 -2.40 -19.50
CA TYR A 196 12.49 -2.37 -20.19
C TYR A 196 11.56 -1.31 -19.58
N ARG A 197 10.62 -0.84 -20.39
CA ARG A 197 9.54 0.05 -19.97
C ARG A 197 8.22 -0.61 -20.32
N ILE A 198 7.36 -0.79 -19.33
CA ILE A 198 5.99 -1.27 -19.51
C ILE A 198 5.08 -0.06 -19.28
N TYR A 199 4.18 0.18 -20.21
CA TYR A 199 3.22 1.26 -20.14
C TYR A 199 1.80 0.73 -20.31
N ASP A 200 0.91 1.14 -19.40
CA ASP A 200 -0.52 0.88 -19.47
C ASP A 200 -1.29 2.20 -19.35
N GLY A 201 -1.96 2.58 -20.46
CA GLY A 201 -2.70 3.85 -20.56
C GLY A 201 -4.05 3.88 -19.84
N ALA A 202 -4.50 2.75 -19.26
CA ALA A 202 -5.73 2.61 -18.48
C ALA A 202 -5.51 1.54 -17.41
N CYS A 203 -4.49 1.74 -16.57
CA CYS A 203 -3.90 0.69 -15.76
C CYS A 203 -4.78 0.15 -14.63
N GLY A 204 -5.89 0.81 -14.34
CA GLY A 204 -6.75 0.39 -13.23
C GLY A 204 -5.97 0.38 -11.91
N THR A 205 -6.00 -0.74 -11.21
CA THR A 205 -5.22 -0.98 -9.99
C THR A 205 -3.76 -1.38 -10.24
N GLY A 206 -3.32 -1.38 -11.51
CA GLY A 206 -1.94 -1.71 -11.87
C GLY A 206 -1.67 -3.21 -12.10
N GLY A 207 -2.71 -4.04 -12.16
CA GLY A 207 -2.58 -5.49 -12.29
C GLY A 207 -1.77 -5.91 -13.53
N MET A 208 -2.06 -5.35 -14.72
CA MET A 208 -1.30 -5.65 -15.94
C MET A 208 0.17 -5.25 -15.83
N LEU A 209 0.46 -4.12 -15.19
CA LEU A 209 1.84 -3.65 -15.00
C LEU A 209 2.63 -4.63 -14.14
N THR A 210 2.08 -5.03 -12.99
CA THR A 210 2.77 -5.89 -12.03
C THR A 210 2.91 -7.34 -12.50
N VAL A 211 1.88 -7.88 -13.16
CA VAL A 211 1.94 -9.23 -13.76
C VAL A 211 2.87 -9.24 -14.97
N GLY A 212 2.81 -8.19 -15.81
CA GLY A 212 3.71 -8.04 -16.96
C GLY A 212 5.18 -7.96 -16.54
N GLU A 213 5.49 -7.21 -15.47
CA GLU A 213 6.81 -7.16 -14.87
C GLU A 213 7.28 -8.55 -14.46
N SER A 214 6.49 -9.26 -13.65
CA SER A 214 6.81 -10.61 -13.18
C SER A 214 7.00 -11.58 -14.34
N CYS A 215 6.17 -11.50 -15.38
CA CYS A 215 6.28 -12.34 -16.57
C CYS A 215 7.63 -12.11 -17.29
N ILE A 216 8.00 -10.86 -17.57
CA ILE A 216 9.27 -10.54 -18.24
C ILE A 216 10.47 -10.93 -17.38
N GLN A 217 10.44 -10.68 -16.07
CA GLN A 217 11.49 -11.09 -15.14
C GLN A 217 11.69 -12.62 -15.18
N ASN A 218 10.62 -13.39 -15.04
CA ASN A 218 10.67 -14.86 -15.09
C ASN A 218 11.20 -15.38 -16.45
N LEU A 219 10.77 -14.79 -17.56
CA LEU A 219 11.25 -15.17 -18.89
C LEU A 219 12.74 -14.84 -19.09
N ALA A 220 13.20 -13.72 -18.54
CA ALA A 220 14.60 -13.32 -18.58
C ALA A 220 15.48 -14.24 -17.71
N GLU A 221 15.05 -14.54 -16.48
CA GLU A 221 15.77 -15.42 -15.56
C GLU A 221 15.95 -16.83 -16.12
N ARG A 222 14.89 -17.41 -16.71
CA ARG A 222 14.96 -18.73 -17.38
C ARG A 222 16.00 -18.78 -18.50
N ARG A 223 16.42 -17.63 -19.03
CA ARG A 223 17.40 -17.47 -20.10
C ARG A 223 18.75 -16.92 -19.60
N GLY A 224 18.94 -16.81 -18.31
CA GLY A 224 20.15 -16.24 -17.71
C GLY A 224 20.37 -14.75 -18.06
N LYS A 225 19.27 -14.00 -18.32
CA LYS A 225 19.33 -12.57 -18.60
C LYS A 225 18.98 -11.77 -17.34
N LYS A 226 19.63 -10.61 -17.19
CA LYS A 226 19.31 -9.64 -16.12
C LYS A 226 18.58 -8.46 -16.72
N VAL A 227 17.36 -8.22 -16.26
CA VAL A 227 16.51 -7.11 -16.72
C VAL A 227 16.19 -6.17 -15.55
N SER A 228 16.06 -4.90 -15.87
CA SER A 228 15.44 -3.90 -15.00
C SER A 228 14.17 -3.42 -15.68
N ILE A 229 13.10 -3.20 -14.92
CA ILE A 229 11.79 -2.85 -15.50
C ILE A 229 11.28 -1.59 -14.81
N ASN A 230 10.88 -0.61 -15.64
CA ASN A 230 10.20 0.59 -15.16
C ASN A 230 8.74 0.53 -15.60
N LEU A 231 7.84 0.70 -14.65
CA LEU A 231 6.40 0.67 -14.86
C LEU A 231 5.85 2.09 -15.01
N PHE A 232 4.98 2.28 -15.99
CA PHE A 232 4.28 3.55 -16.25
C PHE A 232 2.80 3.26 -16.44
N GLY A 233 1.95 3.94 -15.68
CA GLY A 233 0.51 3.77 -15.76
C GLY A 233 -0.22 5.09 -15.83
N GLN A 234 -1.40 5.09 -16.45
CA GLN A 234 -2.38 6.16 -16.36
C GLN A 234 -3.70 5.61 -15.84
N GLU A 235 -4.32 6.33 -14.93
CA GLU A 235 -5.65 6.03 -14.41
C GLU A 235 -6.41 7.34 -14.15
N ASN A 236 -7.67 7.37 -14.54
CA ASN A 236 -8.51 8.56 -14.45
C ASN A 236 -9.28 8.66 -13.12
N PHE A 237 -9.51 7.52 -12.46
CA PHE A 237 -10.25 7.49 -11.20
C PHE A 237 -9.31 7.57 -10.00
N ASP A 238 -9.48 8.61 -9.17
CA ASP A 238 -8.62 8.90 -8.03
C ASP A 238 -8.46 7.72 -7.06
N GLU A 239 -9.53 6.99 -6.75
CA GLU A 239 -9.47 5.83 -5.85
C GLU A 239 -8.66 4.67 -6.45
N THR A 240 -8.87 4.36 -7.73
CA THR A 240 -8.18 3.28 -8.44
C THR A 240 -6.72 3.63 -8.64
N TYR A 241 -6.43 4.89 -9.00
CA TYR A 241 -5.07 5.44 -9.08
C TYR A 241 -4.35 5.33 -7.73
N ALA A 242 -5.01 5.69 -6.63
CA ALA A 242 -4.43 5.60 -5.29
C ALA A 242 -4.05 4.16 -4.91
N ILE A 243 -4.86 3.17 -5.31
CA ILE A 243 -4.57 1.75 -5.08
C ILE A 243 -3.37 1.32 -5.91
N ALA A 244 -3.33 1.68 -7.20
CA ALA A 244 -2.19 1.39 -8.07
C ALA A 244 -0.89 1.97 -7.50
N CYS A 245 -0.91 3.24 -7.07
CA CYS A 245 0.24 3.88 -6.44
C CYS A 245 0.66 3.19 -5.14
N ALA A 246 -0.31 2.77 -4.30
CA ALA A 246 -0.02 2.06 -3.07
C ALA A 246 0.64 0.69 -3.34
N ASP A 247 0.13 -0.07 -4.30
CA ASP A 247 0.69 -1.38 -4.69
C ASP A 247 2.12 -1.23 -5.23
N MET A 248 2.34 -0.27 -6.14
CA MET A 248 3.67 0.04 -6.67
C MET A 248 4.65 0.46 -5.57
N LEU A 249 4.22 1.33 -4.66
CA LEU A 249 5.06 1.84 -3.57
C LEU A 249 5.46 0.73 -2.57
N LEU A 250 4.61 -0.27 -2.37
CA LEU A 250 4.88 -1.43 -1.51
C LEU A 250 5.84 -2.44 -2.15
N LYS A 251 5.91 -2.46 -3.49
CA LYS A 251 6.80 -3.36 -4.23
C LYS A 251 8.23 -2.82 -4.35
N GLY A 252 8.42 -1.50 -4.28
CA GLY A 252 9.72 -0.81 -4.36
C GLY A 252 10.02 -0.33 -5.77
#